data_f01214bfbd08cd2f4685f72053eb5ac0
#
_entry.id   f01214bfbd08cd2f4685f72053eb5ac0
#
_cell.length_a   1.000
_cell.length_b   1.000
_cell.length_c   1.000
_cell.angle_alpha   90.00
_cell.angle_beta   90.00
_cell.angle_gamma   90.00
#
_symmetry.space_group_name_H-M   'P 1'
#
loop_
_entity.id
_entity.type
_entity.pdbx_description
1 polymer ?
#
loop_
_entity_poly.entity_id
_entity_poly.type
_entity_poly.pdbx_seq_one_letter_code
_entity_poly.pdbx_strand_id
1 'polypeptide(L)'
;MERSDTLSTHVGQLKKFKVHYVWIYVTERCNLHCDYCFFRHMHGREISLDAVEQLFLLFEREETAPSTLIFSGGEAFLAKANLFKILNEAHHRFKNTSLHIQTNGLLIDHDSIRQLRELGVSLEFGIDGAAETTMEHRCGLKPASFKKLTDTIGECVKAGIRCGSTMTVHPHEVEHMEKGLDFLRNLGIPHIDVTPAAFMPWTSELVASFKENYLAMARRPELRGVMYANEDNDWISPGIMDLSLHPPGYLLGGDPFLCMPENKRIEFNMWDPSNGKFKPEVLSYYQDAYIKVHQQHAKLPYREFVCHNFELMNTMMGEQYMNTWAINDIMRFLTRTHLALCSQTYTR
;
A
#
# COMPACT_ATOMS: atom_id res chain seq x y z
N MET A 1 15.98 -17.22 40.06
CA MET A 1 16.27 -18.04 38.89
C MET A 1 15.00 -18.25 38.09
N GLU A 2 14.24 -17.13 37.80
CA GLU A 2 12.92 -17.17 37.13
C GLU A 2 12.75 -16.08 36.06
N ARG A 3 13.86 -15.44 35.64
CA ARG A 3 13.80 -14.37 34.61
C ARG A 3 14.25 -14.80 33.20
N SER A 4 14.69 -16.07 32.99
CA SER A 4 15.16 -16.52 31.68
C SER A 4 14.07 -17.16 30.81
N ASP A 5 12.99 -17.67 31.41
CA ASP A 5 11.98 -18.43 30.66
C ASP A 5 10.92 -17.57 29.96
N THR A 6 10.70 -16.34 30.43
CA THR A 6 9.77 -15.41 29.78
C THR A 6 10.31 -14.80 28.51
N LEU A 7 11.62 -14.73 28.30
CA LEU A 7 12.24 -14.23 27.07
C LEU A 7 12.18 -15.23 25.92
N SER A 8 12.22 -16.53 26.22
CA SER A 8 12.18 -17.59 25.20
C SER A 8 10.78 -17.77 24.59
N THR A 9 9.72 -17.47 25.34
CA THR A 9 8.34 -17.59 24.87
C THR A 9 7.92 -16.47 23.89
N HIS A 10 8.60 -15.31 23.89
CA HIS A 10 8.24 -14.20 23.02
C HIS A 10 8.98 -14.20 21.67
N VAL A 11 10.13 -14.84 21.58
CA VAL A 11 10.97 -14.91 20.38
C VAL A 11 10.36 -15.78 19.27
N GLY A 12 9.49 -16.70 19.58
CA GLY A 12 8.87 -17.61 18.59
C GLY A 12 7.49 -17.18 18.06
N GLN A 13 7.00 -15.99 18.41
CA GLN A 13 5.61 -15.65 18.11
C GLN A 13 5.39 -15.18 16.68
N LEU A 14 6.33 -14.46 16.08
CA LEU A 14 6.26 -14.12 14.65
C LEU A 14 6.49 -15.31 13.73
N LYS A 15 7.24 -16.32 14.17
CA LYS A 15 7.43 -17.59 13.41
C LYS A 15 6.13 -18.32 13.06
N LYS A 16 5.03 -17.99 13.73
CA LYS A 16 3.69 -18.50 13.40
C LYS A 16 3.08 -17.85 12.15
N PHE A 17 3.62 -16.71 11.72
CA PHE A 17 3.11 -15.92 10.60
C PHE A 17 4.21 -15.72 9.57
N LYS A 18 3.85 -15.86 8.30
CA LYS A 18 4.66 -15.38 7.19
C LYS A 18 4.36 -13.89 7.01
N VAL A 19 5.37 -13.06 7.14
CA VAL A 19 5.21 -11.63 6.81
C VAL A 19 5.15 -11.49 5.30
N HIS A 20 4.06 -10.91 4.77
CA HIS A 20 3.84 -10.77 3.34
C HIS A 20 4.26 -9.39 2.85
N TYR A 21 3.52 -8.35 3.23
CA TYR A 21 3.86 -6.95 2.93
C TYR A 21 4.34 -6.23 4.18
N VAL A 22 5.32 -5.35 3.99
CA VAL A 22 5.74 -4.40 5.02
C VAL A 22 5.82 -3.02 4.40
N TRP A 23 4.93 -2.14 4.81
CA TRP A 23 5.00 -0.72 4.45
C TRP A 23 5.97 0.00 5.36
N ILE A 24 6.93 0.71 4.78
CA ILE A 24 7.84 1.61 5.49
C ILE A 24 7.51 3.04 5.03
N TYR A 25 6.88 3.79 5.94
CA TYR A 25 6.53 5.19 5.68
C TYR A 25 7.72 6.08 5.98
N VAL A 26 8.48 6.40 4.93
CA VAL A 26 9.78 7.07 5.05
C VAL A 26 9.65 8.48 5.62
N THR A 27 8.58 9.19 5.27
CA THR A 27 8.27 10.52 5.79
C THR A 27 6.77 10.81 5.74
N GLU A 28 6.29 11.62 6.70
CA GLU A 28 4.92 12.15 6.70
C GLU A 28 4.77 13.41 5.81
N ARG A 29 5.87 13.99 5.33
CA ARG A 29 5.83 15.19 4.47
C ARG A 29 5.44 14.83 3.05
N CYS A 30 4.65 15.71 2.41
CA CYS A 30 4.33 15.64 0.99
C CYS A 30 4.43 17.00 0.34
N ASN A 31 4.77 17.04 -0.93
CA ASN A 31 4.77 18.24 -1.77
C ASN A 31 3.45 18.45 -2.53
N LEU A 32 2.46 17.58 -2.33
CA LEU A 32 1.07 17.70 -2.81
C LEU A 32 0.09 17.67 -1.63
N HIS A 33 -1.16 18.05 -1.89
CA HIS A 33 -2.24 18.13 -0.89
C HIS A 33 -3.52 17.50 -1.46
N CYS A 34 -3.43 16.25 -1.93
CA CYS A 34 -4.57 15.54 -2.53
C CYS A 34 -5.79 15.57 -1.59
N ASP A 35 -6.97 15.85 -2.14
CA ASP A 35 -8.20 16.06 -1.34
C ASP A 35 -8.71 14.78 -0.65
N TYR A 36 -8.41 13.62 -1.21
CA TYR A 36 -8.70 12.30 -0.65
C TYR A 36 -7.57 11.70 0.21
N CYS A 37 -6.46 12.43 0.43
CA CYS A 37 -5.28 11.88 1.09
C CYS A 37 -5.46 11.75 2.60
N PHE A 38 -5.19 10.59 3.17
CA PHE A 38 -5.22 10.37 4.61
C PHE A 38 -4.00 10.94 5.35
N PHE A 39 -2.89 11.23 4.63
CA PHE A 39 -1.69 11.86 5.22
C PHE A 39 -1.85 13.37 5.51
N ARG A 40 -2.98 13.99 5.20
CA ARG A 40 -3.21 15.44 5.39
C ARG A 40 -2.98 15.95 6.82
N HIS A 41 -3.16 15.08 7.79
CA HIS A 41 -3.13 15.43 9.22
C HIS A 41 -1.85 14.97 9.93
N MET A 42 -0.81 14.61 9.18
CA MET A 42 0.43 14.10 9.74
C MET A 42 1.38 15.23 10.16
N HIS A 43 2.31 14.91 11.07
CA HIS A 43 3.17 15.89 11.73
C HIS A 43 4.46 16.23 10.98
N GLY A 44 4.66 15.69 9.78
CA GLY A 44 5.84 15.96 8.95
C GLY A 44 7.13 15.29 9.42
N ARG A 45 7.03 14.24 10.24
CA ARG A 45 8.17 13.47 10.76
C ARG A 45 8.78 12.58 9.68
N GLU A 46 10.06 12.24 9.86
CA GLU A 46 10.74 11.20 9.10
C GLU A 46 10.91 9.94 9.93
N ILE A 47 11.08 8.81 9.25
CA ILE A 47 11.33 7.53 9.91
C ILE A 47 12.70 7.54 10.59
N SER A 48 12.79 6.97 11.78
CA SER A 48 14.05 6.72 12.44
C SER A 48 14.79 5.59 11.72
N LEU A 49 16.04 5.84 11.31
CA LEU A 49 16.89 4.79 10.72
C LEU A 49 17.17 3.67 11.74
N ASP A 50 17.25 4.01 13.03
CA ASP A 50 17.40 3.01 14.08
C ASP A 50 16.16 2.10 14.17
N ALA A 51 14.95 2.65 13.99
CA ALA A 51 13.73 1.85 13.97
C ALA A 51 13.69 0.90 12.76
N VAL A 52 14.16 1.35 11.60
CA VAL A 52 14.30 0.49 10.41
C VAL A 52 15.34 -0.61 10.65
N GLU A 53 16.48 -0.27 11.23
CA GLU A 53 17.51 -1.26 11.57
C GLU A 53 16.97 -2.31 12.54
N GLN A 54 16.24 -1.90 13.58
CA GLN A 54 15.62 -2.85 14.51
C GLN A 54 14.58 -3.75 13.82
N LEU A 55 13.83 -3.23 12.86
CA LEU A 55 12.89 -4.04 12.06
C LEU A 55 13.64 -5.07 11.20
N PHE A 56 14.74 -4.68 10.56
CA PHE A 56 15.55 -5.59 9.74
C PHE A 56 16.21 -6.68 10.59
N LEU A 57 16.77 -6.31 11.75
CA LEU A 57 17.30 -7.28 12.73
C LEU A 57 16.22 -8.23 13.24
N LEU A 58 14.97 -7.75 13.40
CA LEU A 58 13.85 -8.60 13.75
C LEU A 58 13.60 -9.65 12.68
N PHE A 59 13.55 -9.27 11.40
CA PHE A 59 13.32 -10.21 10.30
C PHE A 59 14.42 -11.25 10.19
N GLU A 60 15.68 -10.87 10.41
CA GLU A 60 16.81 -11.78 10.42
C GLU A 60 16.74 -12.77 11.60
N ARG A 61 16.47 -12.26 12.79
CA ARG A 61 16.35 -13.08 14.00
C ARG A 61 15.20 -14.09 13.93
N GLU A 62 14.05 -13.64 13.39
CA GLU A 62 12.86 -14.49 13.24
C GLU A 62 12.89 -15.34 11.96
N GLU A 63 13.92 -15.20 11.12
CA GLU A 63 14.01 -15.88 9.82
C GLU A 63 12.74 -15.71 8.96
N THR A 64 12.16 -14.49 9.01
CA THR A 64 10.86 -14.18 8.39
C THR A 64 10.93 -12.94 7.51
N ALA A 65 11.86 -12.93 6.55
CA ALA A 65 11.93 -11.84 5.58
C ALA A 65 10.59 -11.66 4.84
N PRO A 66 10.11 -10.42 4.68
CA PRO A 66 8.86 -10.15 3.97
C PRO A 66 8.97 -10.52 2.49
N SER A 67 7.83 -10.86 1.86
CA SER A 67 7.78 -11.05 0.41
C SER A 67 8.05 -9.74 -0.33
N THR A 68 7.52 -8.62 0.20
CA THR A 68 7.69 -7.29 -0.38
C THR A 68 7.87 -6.23 0.71
N LEU A 69 8.85 -5.36 0.51
CA LEU A 69 8.99 -4.08 1.22
C LEU A 69 8.45 -2.96 0.35
N ILE A 70 7.47 -2.23 0.85
CA ILE A 70 6.82 -1.11 0.18
C ILE A 70 7.23 0.18 0.87
N PHE A 71 7.93 1.05 0.16
CA PHE A 71 8.36 2.35 0.65
C PHE A 71 7.36 3.40 0.21
N SER A 72 6.78 4.09 1.16
CA SER A 72 5.71 5.06 0.93
C SER A 72 5.83 6.23 1.92
N GLY A 73 4.74 6.97 2.11
CA GLY A 73 4.66 8.07 3.05
C GLY A 73 3.77 9.18 2.49
N GLY A 74 4.01 10.42 2.90
CA GLY A 74 3.48 11.56 2.15
C GLY A 74 4.06 11.54 0.74
N GLU A 75 5.37 11.81 0.63
CA GLU A 75 6.16 11.58 -0.58
C GLU A 75 7.55 11.08 -0.20
N ALA A 76 7.83 9.82 -0.51
CA ALA A 76 9.07 9.15 -0.08
C ALA A 76 10.35 9.86 -0.57
N PHE A 77 10.34 10.45 -1.76
CA PHE A 77 11.50 11.17 -2.31
C PHE A 77 11.78 12.52 -1.64
N LEU A 78 10.91 13.04 -0.76
CA LEU A 78 11.28 14.18 0.10
C LEU A 78 12.36 13.82 1.14
N ALA A 79 12.45 12.53 1.49
CA ALA A 79 13.51 12.00 2.34
C ALA A 79 14.49 11.12 1.51
N LYS A 80 14.85 11.56 0.29
CA LYS A 80 15.62 10.81 -0.71
C LYS A 80 16.86 10.14 -0.13
N ALA A 81 17.64 10.84 0.69
CA ALA A 81 18.87 10.30 1.29
C ALA A 81 18.58 9.09 2.19
N ASN A 82 17.58 9.18 3.07
CA ASN A 82 17.16 8.10 3.95
C ASN A 82 16.54 6.95 3.13
N LEU A 83 15.68 7.27 2.15
CA LEU A 83 15.07 6.29 1.26
C LEU A 83 16.12 5.40 0.59
N PHE A 84 17.10 5.98 -0.09
CA PHE A 84 18.13 5.20 -0.78
C PHE A 84 19.05 4.44 0.18
N LYS A 85 19.32 4.99 1.37
CA LYS A 85 20.06 4.27 2.40
C LYS A 85 19.31 3.00 2.82
N ILE A 86 18.02 3.11 3.10
CA ILE A 86 17.19 1.96 3.50
C ILE A 86 17.04 0.95 2.35
N LEU A 87 16.85 1.44 1.11
CA LEU A 87 16.75 0.57 -0.08
C LEU A 87 18.03 -0.25 -0.29
N ASN A 88 19.20 0.37 -0.16
CA ASN A 88 20.48 -0.34 -0.28
C ASN A 88 20.63 -1.41 0.79
N GLU A 89 20.34 -1.10 2.06
CA GLU A 89 20.40 -2.06 3.16
C GLU A 89 19.43 -3.22 2.92
N ALA A 90 18.18 -2.93 2.54
CA ALA A 90 17.17 -3.95 2.24
C ALA A 90 17.61 -4.85 1.07
N HIS A 91 18.15 -4.26 -0.01
CA HIS A 91 18.66 -5.01 -1.17
C HIS A 91 19.81 -5.93 -0.82
N HIS A 92 20.70 -5.51 0.09
CA HIS A 92 21.84 -6.33 0.50
C HIS A 92 21.42 -7.47 1.45
N ARG A 93 20.50 -7.21 2.38
CA ARG A 93 20.12 -8.16 3.45
C ARG A 93 19.06 -9.16 2.98
N PHE A 94 18.10 -8.75 2.16
CA PHE A 94 16.92 -9.55 1.81
C PHE A 94 16.83 -9.84 0.31
N LYS A 95 17.64 -10.80 -0.17
CA LYS A 95 17.79 -11.09 -1.61
C LYS A 95 16.51 -11.57 -2.32
N ASN A 96 15.58 -12.16 -1.56
CA ASN A 96 14.32 -12.70 -2.08
C ASN A 96 13.13 -11.78 -1.83
N THR A 97 13.35 -10.59 -1.27
CA THR A 97 12.32 -9.59 -1.00
C THR A 97 12.22 -8.62 -2.17
N SER A 98 11.03 -8.41 -2.69
CA SER A 98 10.76 -7.38 -3.69
C SER A 98 10.79 -6.00 -3.04
N LEU A 99 11.39 -5.01 -3.73
CA LEU A 99 11.41 -3.61 -3.29
C LEU A 99 10.47 -2.81 -4.18
N HIS A 100 9.57 -2.08 -3.56
CA HIS A 100 8.54 -1.30 -4.24
C HIS A 100 8.42 0.10 -3.64
N ILE A 101 8.27 1.13 -4.46
CA ILE A 101 8.06 2.51 -4.01
C ILE A 101 6.75 3.05 -4.56
N GLN A 102 5.92 3.60 -3.67
CA GLN A 102 4.77 4.42 -4.02
C GLN A 102 5.15 5.90 -3.98
N THR A 103 4.90 6.64 -5.07
CA THR A 103 5.35 8.03 -5.23
C THR A 103 4.43 8.85 -6.11
N ASN A 104 4.42 10.17 -5.92
CA ASN A 104 3.81 11.10 -6.87
C ASN A 104 4.73 11.43 -8.08
N GLY A 105 5.97 10.92 -8.11
CA GLY A 105 6.90 10.97 -9.23
C GLY A 105 7.58 12.31 -9.48
N LEU A 106 7.20 13.39 -8.81
CA LEU A 106 7.68 14.75 -9.12
C LEU A 106 9.14 15.01 -8.73
N LEU A 107 9.70 14.20 -7.83
CA LEU A 107 11.05 14.37 -7.28
C LEU A 107 12.05 13.35 -7.80
N ILE A 108 11.61 12.45 -8.67
CA ILE A 108 12.50 11.50 -9.34
C ILE A 108 13.35 12.25 -10.37
N ASP A 109 14.66 12.06 -10.32
CA ASP A 109 15.64 12.57 -11.28
C ASP A 109 16.41 11.42 -11.95
N HIS A 110 17.23 11.73 -12.94
CA HIS A 110 18.01 10.74 -13.69
C HIS A 110 18.92 9.87 -12.80
N ASP A 111 19.48 10.46 -11.73
CA ASP A 111 20.31 9.71 -10.79
C ASP A 111 19.48 8.71 -9.98
N SER A 112 18.28 9.11 -9.55
CA SER A 112 17.30 8.21 -8.94
C SER A 112 16.91 7.06 -9.88
N ILE A 113 16.60 7.36 -11.13
CA ILE A 113 16.22 6.34 -12.13
C ILE A 113 17.34 5.29 -12.28
N ARG A 114 18.60 5.73 -12.37
CA ARG A 114 19.76 4.84 -12.45
C ARG A 114 19.86 3.93 -11.23
N GLN A 115 19.82 4.50 -10.02
CA GLN A 115 19.93 3.73 -8.77
C GLN A 115 18.76 2.76 -8.58
N LEU A 116 17.51 3.19 -8.85
CA LEU A 116 16.33 2.33 -8.75
C LEU A 116 16.42 1.13 -9.70
N ARG A 117 16.91 1.33 -10.91
CA ARG A 117 17.13 0.24 -11.87
C ARG A 117 18.21 -0.72 -11.37
N GLU A 118 19.32 -0.23 -10.84
CA GLU A 118 20.42 -1.05 -10.30
C GLU A 118 19.95 -1.91 -9.10
N LEU A 119 19.08 -1.36 -8.26
CA LEU A 119 18.51 -2.05 -7.10
C LEU A 119 17.31 -2.95 -7.46
N GLY A 120 16.84 -2.94 -8.70
CA GLY A 120 15.69 -3.74 -9.13
C GLY A 120 14.35 -3.29 -8.52
N VAL A 121 14.26 -2.02 -8.10
CA VAL A 121 13.07 -1.45 -7.46
C VAL A 121 11.96 -1.26 -8.49
N SER A 122 10.72 -1.61 -8.12
CA SER A 122 9.52 -1.27 -8.87
C SER A 122 8.89 0.03 -8.36
N LEU A 123 8.22 0.75 -9.24
CA LEU A 123 7.56 2.02 -8.92
C LEU A 123 6.06 1.94 -9.15
N GLU A 124 5.30 2.54 -8.24
CA GLU A 124 3.88 2.80 -8.40
C GLU A 124 3.63 4.31 -8.32
N PHE A 125 3.16 4.86 -9.44
CA PHE A 125 2.88 6.28 -9.56
C PHE A 125 1.46 6.61 -9.12
N GLY A 126 1.33 7.61 -8.25
CA GLY A 126 0.04 8.20 -7.96
C GLY A 126 -0.40 9.14 -9.07
N ILE A 127 -1.26 8.69 -9.98
CA ILE A 127 -1.82 9.49 -11.08
C ILE A 127 -3.24 9.00 -11.39
N ASP A 128 -4.22 9.90 -11.39
CA ASP A 128 -5.65 9.54 -11.37
C ASP A 128 -6.29 9.54 -12.77
N GLY A 129 -5.49 9.69 -13.82
CA GLY A 129 -5.92 9.72 -15.21
C GLY A 129 -5.41 10.93 -15.98
N ALA A 130 -6.24 11.52 -16.84
CA ALA A 130 -5.87 12.68 -17.64
C ALA A 130 -5.54 13.91 -16.78
N ALA A 131 -4.95 14.93 -17.41
CA ALA A 131 -4.44 16.12 -16.72
C ALA A 131 -5.49 16.80 -15.86
N GLU A 132 -6.70 16.94 -16.39
CA GLU A 132 -7.80 17.65 -15.72
C GLU A 132 -8.15 16.97 -14.40
N THR A 133 -8.50 15.69 -14.43
CA THR A 133 -8.85 14.87 -13.25
C THR A 133 -7.70 14.82 -12.25
N THR A 134 -6.48 14.52 -12.73
CA THR A 134 -5.33 14.40 -11.83
C THR A 134 -4.98 15.72 -11.14
N MET A 135 -5.05 16.86 -11.86
CA MET A 135 -4.72 18.15 -11.24
C MET A 135 -5.84 18.68 -10.33
N GLU A 136 -7.09 18.32 -10.55
CA GLU A 136 -8.21 18.69 -9.71
C GLU A 136 -8.06 18.10 -8.31
N HIS A 137 -7.80 16.80 -8.20
CA HIS A 137 -7.80 16.08 -6.93
C HIS A 137 -6.42 15.98 -6.26
N ARG A 138 -5.33 16.05 -7.06
CA ARG A 138 -3.96 16.15 -6.52
C ARG A 138 -3.56 17.60 -6.35
N CYS A 139 -4.21 18.28 -5.41
CA CYS A 139 -4.05 19.71 -5.16
C CYS A 139 -2.58 20.10 -4.98
N GLY A 140 -2.18 21.17 -5.68
CA GLY A 140 -0.79 21.62 -5.78
C GLY A 140 -0.08 21.18 -7.06
N LEU A 141 -0.63 20.24 -7.81
CA LEU A 141 -0.13 19.83 -9.11
C LEU A 141 -0.54 20.90 -10.16
N LYS A 142 0.45 21.44 -10.87
CA LYS A 142 0.26 22.43 -11.93
C LYS A 142 0.52 21.81 -13.31
N PRO A 143 0.08 22.42 -14.42
CA PRO A 143 0.31 21.87 -15.77
C PRO A 143 1.77 21.51 -16.06
N ALA A 144 2.73 22.38 -15.68
CA ALA A 144 4.16 22.09 -15.86
C ALA A 144 4.64 20.89 -14.99
N SER A 145 4.10 20.75 -13.77
CA SER A 145 4.41 19.63 -12.89
C SER A 145 3.75 18.34 -13.39
N PHE A 146 2.54 18.43 -13.93
CA PHE A 146 1.89 17.25 -14.56
C PHE A 146 2.68 16.76 -15.77
N LYS A 147 3.12 17.70 -16.64
CA LYS A 147 4.02 17.34 -17.75
C LYS A 147 5.30 16.68 -17.26
N LYS A 148 5.94 17.24 -16.23
CA LYS A 148 7.13 16.64 -15.62
C LYS A 148 6.85 15.21 -15.13
N LEU A 149 5.70 14.97 -14.46
CA LEU A 149 5.30 13.65 -14.00
C LEU A 149 5.19 12.66 -15.16
N THR A 150 4.49 13.02 -16.24
CA THR A 150 4.33 12.15 -17.40
C THR A 150 5.67 11.88 -18.12
N ASP A 151 6.54 12.89 -18.23
CA ASP A 151 7.89 12.72 -18.77
C ASP A 151 8.72 11.75 -17.90
N THR A 152 8.68 11.90 -16.57
CA THR A 152 9.37 11.03 -15.61
C THR A 152 8.88 9.57 -15.71
N ILE A 153 7.56 9.34 -15.82
CA ILE A 153 6.99 8.01 -16.04
C ILE A 153 7.57 7.41 -17.32
N GLY A 154 7.57 8.15 -18.43
CA GLY A 154 8.12 7.71 -19.70
C GLY A 154 9.61 7.37 -19.62
N GLU A 155 10.40 8.14 -18.87
CA GLU A 155 11.83 7.87 -18.64
C GLU A 155 12.04 6.59 -17.81
N CYS A 156 11.27 6.37 -16.76
CA CYS A 156 11.32 5.15 -15.93
C CYS A 156 10.97 3.91 -16.77
N VAL A 157 9.90 3.98 -17.57
CA VAL A 157 9.50 2.88 -18.46
C VAL A 157 10.61 2.59 -19.49
N LYS A 158 11.17 3.62 -20.14
CA LYS A 158 12.29 3.46 -21.11
C LYS A 158 13.55 2.90 -20.45
N ALA A 159 13.79 3.21 -19.19
CA ALA A 159 14.91 2.68 -18.42
C ALA A 159 14.71 1.20 -18.02
N GLY A 160 13.55 0.61 -18.29
CA GLY A 160 13.21 -0.78 -17.95
C GLY A 160 12.84 -0.98 -16.47
N ILE A 161 12.50 0.10 -15.74
CA ILE A 161 11.93 -0.03 -14.41
C ILE A 161 10.50 -0.54 -14.52
N ARG A 162 10.13 -1.50 -13.67
CA ARG A 162 8.74 -1.97 -13.57
C ARG A 162 7.90 -0.85 -12.98
N CYS A 163 7.00 -0.31 -13.78
CA CYS A 163 6.13 0.79 -13.40
C CYS A 163 4.67 0.32 -13.33
N GLY A 164 3.98 0.73 -12.29
CA GLY A 164 2.55 0.65 -12.15
C GLY A 164 1.98 2.03 -11.84
N SER A 165 0.67 2.14 -11.76
CA SER A 165 0.01 3.31 -11.21
C SER A 165 -1.21 2.93 -10.38
N THR A 166 -1.43 3.70 -9.30
CA THR A 166 -2.72 3.74 -8.62
C THR A 166 -3.53 4.90 -9.18
N MET A 167 -4.65 4.56 -9.83
CA MET A 167 -5.67 5.49 -10.27
C MET A 167 -6.74 5.58 -9.19
N THR A 168 -6.68 6.63 -8.37
CA THR A 168 -7.68 6.87 -7.33
C THR A 168 -8.90 7.55 -7.94
N VAL A 169 -10.04 6.88 -7.91
CA VAL A 169 -11.29 7.36 -8.49
C VAL A 169 -12.07 8.15 -7.45
N HIS A 170 -12.20 9.45 -7.67
CA HIS A 170 -13.06 10.31 -6.87
C HIS A 170 -14.53 10.04 -7.21
N PRO A 171 -15.50 10.17 -6.26
CA PRO A 171 -16.91 9.91 -6.53
C PRO A 171 -17.47 10.70 -7.73
N HIS A 172 -17.02 11.94 -7.91
CA HIS A 172 -17.46 12.79 -9.02
C HIS A 172 -16.79 12.50 -10.37
N GLU A 173 -15.73 11.64 -10.37
CA GLU A 173 -14.96 11.28 -11.56
C GLU A 173 -15.29 9.87 -12.10
N VAL A 174 -16.30 9.22 -11.54
CA VAL A 174 -16.69 7.85 -11.89
C VAL A 174 -16.98 7.71 -13.40
N GLU A 175 -17.60 8.70 -14.01
CA GLU A 175 -17.91 8.71 -15.44
C GLU A 175 -16.65 8.90 -16.32
N HIS A 176 -15.55 9.39 -15.76
CA HIS A 176 -14.29 9.64 -16.46
C HIS A 176 -13.27 8.50 -16.33
N MET A 177 -13.62 7.41 -15.63
CA MET A 177 -12.71 6.28 -15.35
C MET A 177 -12.09 5.69 -16.62
N GLU A 178 -12.90 5.46 -17.67
CA GLU A 178 -12.43 4.87 -18.92
C GLU A 178 -11.40 5.79 -19.61
N LYS A 179 -11.69 7.07 -19.73
CA LYS A 179 -10.77 8.07 -20.28
C LYS A 179 -9.47 8.15 -19.49
N GLY A 180 -9.56 8.09 -18.16
CA GLY A 180 -8.41 8.05 -17.27
C GLY A 180 -7.53 6.83 -17.51
N LEU A 181 -8.13 5.65 -17.58
CA LEU A 181 -7.44 4.39 -17.82
C LEU A 181 -6.76 4.35 -19.20
N ASP A 182 -7.47 4.79 -20.24
CA ASP A 182 -6.89 4.90 -21.60
C ASP A 182 -5.70 5.86 -21.63
N PHE A 183 -5.78 6.98 -20.93
CA PHE A 183 -4.66 7.91 -20.81
C PHE A 183 -3.43 7.26 -20.18
N LEU A 184 -3.60 6.59 -19.04
CA LEU A 184 -2.50 5.94 -18.31
C LEU A 184 -1.87 4.80 -19.14
N ARG A 185 -2.68 4.03 -19.83
CA ARG A 185 -2.21 3.00 -20.77
C ARG A 185 -1.36 3.59 -21.89
N ASN A 186 -1.79 4.73 -22.44
CA ASN A 186 -1.07 5.41 -23.51
C ASN A 186 0.26 6.05 -23.04
N LEU A 187 0.44 6.26 -21.73
CA LEU A 187 1.75 6.58 -21.16
C LEU A 187 2.72 5.38 -21.11
N GLY A 188 2.25 4.18 -21.45
CA GLY A 188 3.05 2.97 -21.41
C GLY A 188 3.12 2.30 -20.04
N ILE A 189 2.22 2.63 -19.13
CA ILE A 189 2.10 1.99 -17.83
C ILE A 189 1.50 0.60 -18.01
N PRO A 190 2.21 -0.49 -17.68
CA PRO A 190 1.75 -1.84 -17.92
C PRO A 190 0.74 -2.35 -16.90
N HIS A 191 0.66 -1.71 -15.73
CA HIS A 191 -0.23 -2.09 -14.65
C HIS A 191 -0.89 -0.87 -14.01
N ILE A 192 -2.21 -0.90 -13.89
CA ILE A 192 -3.00 0.19 -13.32
C ILE A 192 -3.96 -0.37 -12.27
N ASP A 193 -3.75 -0.02 -11.02
CA ASP A 193 -4.67 -0.36 -9.95
C ASP A 193 -5.74 0.73 -9.83
N VAL A 194 -7.00 0.34 -10.01
CA VAL A 194 -8.15 1.24 -9.95
C VAL A 194 -8.77 1.13 -8.56
N THR A 195 -8.66 2.19 -7.76
CA THR A 195 -9.14 2.20 -6.38
C THR A 195 -10.11 3.36 -6.12
N PRO A 196 -11.16 3.16 -5.29
CA PRO A 196 -12.02 4.27 -4.89
C PRO A 196 -11.31 5.20 -3.89
N ALA A 197 -11.58 6.50 -3.96
CA ALA A 197 -11.14 7.47 -2.97
C ALA A 197 -11.82 7.18 -1.62
N ALA A 198 -11.06 6.60 -0.67
CA ALA A 198 -11.62 6.00 0.55
C ALA A 198 -12.25 7.01 1.52
N PHE A 199 -11.77 8.26 1.53
CA PHE A 199 -12.20 9.30 2.48
C PHE A 199 -13.19 10.30 1.89
N MET A 200 -13.81 9.94 0.76
CA MET A 200 -14.78 10.78 0.06
C MET A 200 -16.21 10.28 0.30
N PRO A 201 -17.24 11.17 0.16
CA PRO A 201 -18.64 10.78 0.35
C PRO A 201 -19.15 9.99 -0.86
N TRP A 202 -19.31 8.69 -0.70
CA TRP A 202 -19.93 7.80 -1.67
C TRP A 202 -21.43 7.62 -1.39
N THR A 203 -22.28 7.83 -2.40
CA THR A 203 -23.70 7.42 -2.35
C THR A 203 -23.89 6.08 -3.01
N SER A 204 -25.07 5.47 -2.80
CA SER A 204 -25.42 4.18 -3.43
C SER A 204 -25.40 4.25 -4.96
N GLU A 205 -25.81 5.38 -5.53
CA GLU A 205 -25.83 5.64 -6.97
C GLU A 205 -24.42 5.72 -7.53
N LEU A 206 -23.51 6.44 -6.84
CA LEU A 206 -22.10 6.53 -7.24
C LEU A 206 -21.37 5.20 -7.14
N VAL A 207 -21.66 4.39 -6.12
CA VAL A 207 -21.15 3.01 -6.00
C VAL A 207 -21.65 2.14 -7.15
N ALA A 208 -22.92 2.23 -7.49
CA ALA A 208 -23.47 1.49 -8.64
C ALA A 208 -22.83 1.93 -9.97
N SER A 209 -22.70 3.24 -10.19
CA SER A 209 -22.04 3.80 -11.38
C SER A 209 -20.56 3.38 -11.47
N PHE A 210 -19.82 3.38 -10.35
CA PHE A 210 -18.45 2.87 -10.33
C PHE A 210 -18.37 1.42 -10.82
N LYS A 211 -19.23 0.55 -10.29
CA LYS A 211 -19.27 -0.87 -10.66
C LYS A 211 -19.60 -1.08 -12.13
N GLU A 212 -20.58 -0.33 -12.64
CA GLU A 212 -21.00 -0.40 -14.04
C GLU A 212 -19.86 0.03 -14.99
N ASN A 213 -19.25 1.19 -14.74
CA ASN A 213 -18.12 1.69 -15.52
C ASN A 213 -16.92 0.73 -15.45
N TYR A 214 -16.59 0.22 -14.27
CA TYR A 214 -15.52 -0.76 -14.11
C TYR A 214 -15.76 -2.03 -14.92
N LEU A 215 -16.99 -2.58 -14.91
CA LEU A 215 -17.35 -3.74 -15.71
C LEU A 215 -17.27 -3.46 -17.22
N ALA A 216 -17.65 -2.27 -17.66
CA ALA A 216 -17.54 -1.87 -19.06
C ALA A 216 -16.07 -1.88 -19.52
N MET A 217 -15.18 -1.30 -18.72
CA MET A 217 -13.73 -1.32 -18.97
C MET A 217 -13.14 -2.73 -18.93
N ALA A 218 -13.51 -3.54 -17.94
CA ALA A 218 -13.03 -4.92 -17.78
C ALA A 218 -13.44 -5.85 -18.92
N ARG A 219 -14.47 -5.53 -19.69
CA ARG A 219 -14.90 -6.25 -20.89
C ARG A 219 -14.04 -5.94 -22.11
N ARG A 220 -13.32 -4.81 -22.12
CA ARG A 220 -12.40 -4.44 -23.21
C ARG A 220 -11.11 -5.24 -23.09
N PRO A 221 -10.76 -6.11 -24.11
CA PRO A 221 -9.58 -6.99 -24.02
C PRO A 221 -8.27 -6.24 -23.77
N GLU A 222 -8.12 -5.06 -24.41
CA GLU A 222 -6.93 -4.22 -24.31
C GLU A 222 -6.76 -3.55 -22.94
N LEU A 223 -7.83 -3.36 -22.17
CA LEU A 223 -7.79 -2.82 -20.81
C LEU A 223 -7.65 -3.92 -19.77
N ARG A 224 -8.18 -5.10 -20.03
CA ARG A 224 -8.12 -6.24 -19.13
C ARG A 224 -6.67 -6.58 -18.73
N GLY A 225 -5.76 -6.68 -19.70
CA GLY A 225 -4.36 -7.00 -19.45
C GLY A 225 -3.64 -5.94 -18.60
N VAL A 226 -4.08 -4.69 -18.67
CA VAL A 226 -3.50 -3.58 -17.89
C VAL A 226 -4.06 -3.54 -16.46
N MET A 227 -5.36 -3.77 -16.30
CA MET A 227 -6.05 -3.74 -15.01
C MET A 227 -5.74 -4.96 -14.13
N TYR A 228 -5.30 -6.08 -14.72
CA TYR A 228 -5.17 -7.38 -14.03
C TYR A 228 -3.77 -8.00 -14.11
N ALA A 229 -2.77 -7.28 -14.60
CA ALA A 229 -1.46 -7.84 -14.95
C ALA A 229 -0.67 -8.44 -13.77
N ASN A 230 -0.94 -8.03 -12.53
CA ASN A 230 -0.14 -8.43 -11.37
C ASN A 230 -0.93 -9.11 -10.24
N GLU A 231 -2.21 -9.36 -10.42
CA GLU A 231 -2.98 -10.04 -9.39
C GLU A 231 -2.82 -11.56 -9.51
N ASP A 232 -1.57 -12.02 -9.55
CA ASP A 232 -1.27 -13.42 -9.34
C ASP A 232 -1.72 -13.81 -7.93
N ASN A 233 -2.96 -14.38 -7.87
CA ASN A 233 -3.41 -15.30 -6.84
C ASN A 233 -2.89 -15.04 -5.40
N ASP A 234 -2.80 -13.80 -4.96
CA ASP A 234 -2.47 -13.47 -3.58
C ASP A 234 -3.66 -13.81 -2.67
N TRP A 235 -3.90 -15.13 -2.57
CA TRP A 235 -4.81 -15.68 -1.60
C TRP A 235 -4.14 -15.62 -0.25
N ILE A 236 -4.73 -14.91 0.68
CA ILE A 236 -4.28 -14.93 2.06
C ILE A 236 -4.57 -16.32 2.63
N SER A 237 -3.49 -16.99 3.00
CA SER A 237 -3.55 -18.26 3.74
C SER A 237 -3.49 -17.98 5.24
N PRO A 238 -4.06 -18.86 6.09
CA PRO A 238 -3.83 -18.79 7.53
C PRO A 238 -2.34 -18.68 7.84
N GLY A 239 -1.97 -17.74 8.71
CA GLY A 239 -0.58 -17.51 9.08
C GLY A 239 0.16 -16.45 8.26
N ILE A 240 -0.52 -15.67 7.42
CA ILE A 240 0.06 -14.47 6.79
C ILE A 240 -0.26 -13.23 7.65
N MET A 241 0.71 -12.34 7.77
CA MET A 241 0.59 -11.05 8.46
C MET A 241 1.26 -9.95 7.65
N ASP A 242 0.59 -8.81 7.55
CA ASP A 242 1.15 -7.59 7.03
C ASP A 242 1.53 -6.65 8.16
N LEU A 243 2.57 -5.85 7.94
CA LEU A 243 3.09 -4.90 8.91
C LEU A 243 3.23 -3.51 8.28
N SER A 244 3.22 -2.48 9.11
CA SER A 244 3.55 -1.13 8.69
C SER A 244 4.41 -0.41 9.74
N LEU A 245 5.50 0.21 9.30
CA LEU A 245 6.41 0.99 10.13
C LEU A 245 6.21 2.48 9.83
N HIS A 246 5.77 3.22 10.83
CA HIS A 246 5.42 4.64 10.73
C HIS A 246 6.42 5.53 11.46
N PRO A 247 6.67 6.77 10.98
CA PRO A 247 7.41 7.74 11.75
C PRO A 247 6.82 8.02 13.14
N PRO A 248 7.64 8.16 14.19
CA PRO A 248 9.09 8.04 14.16
C PRO A 248 9.61 6.59 14.23
N GLY A 249 8.77 5.58 14.43
CA GLY A 249 9.14 4.17 14.56
C GLY A 249 8.02 3.32 15.16
N TYR A 250 6.75 3.64 14.90
CA TYR A 250 5.61 2.82 15.34
C TYR A 250 5.41 1.65 14.40
N LEU A 251 5.49 0.42 14.91
CA LEU A 251 5.19 -0.79 14.18
C LEU A 251 3.73 -1.20 14.43
N LEU A 252 2.93 -1.22 13.37
CA LEU A 252 1.51 -1.52 13.40
C LEU A 252 1.20 -2.76 12.53
N GLY A 253 0.05 -3.39 12.79
CA GLY A 253 -0.42 -4.51 11.99
C GLY A 253 -1.20 -4.06 10.76
N GLY A 254 -0.58 -4.13 9.57
CA GLY A 254 -1.23 -3.85 8.30
C GLY A 254 -1.34 -2.38 7.92
N ASP A 255 -1.74 -2.15 6.69
CA ASP A 255 -1.85 -0.84 6.05
C ASP A 255 -3.03 0.02 6.55
N PRO A 256 -4.23 -0.54 6.83
CA PRO A 256 -5.39 0.26 7.25
C PRO A 256 -5.20 1.09 8.51
N PHE A 257 -4.24 0.74 9.33
CA PHE A 257 -3.92 1.47 10.57
C PHE A 257 -3.23 2.83 10.34
N LEU A 258 -2.91 3.17 9.11
CA LEU A 258 -2.38 4.47 8.68
C LEU A 258 -3.22 5.66 9.10
N CYS A 259 -4.53 5.49 9.09
CA CYS A 259 -5.49 6.57 9.33
C CYS A 259 -5.70 6.86 10.80
N MET A 260 -5.06 6.13 11.70
CA MET A 260 -5.23 6.31 13.13
C MET A 260 -4.66 7.64 13.63
N PRO A 261 -5.37 8.34 14.54
CA PRO A 261 -4.81 9.43 15.31
C PRO A 261 -3.55 8.98 16.07
N GLU A 262 -2.66 9.92 16.39
CA GLU A 262 -1.38 9.59 17.00
C GLU A 262 -1.50 8.84 18.32
N ASN A 263 -2.45 9.24 19.17
CA ASN A 263 -2.71 8.54 20.44
C ASN A 263 -3.06 7.06 20.22
N LYS A 264 -3.80 6.74 19.15
CA LYS A 264 -4.12 5.37 18.79
C LYS A 264 -2.92 4.63 18.19
N ARG A 265 -2.11 5.29 17.38
CA ARG A 265 -0.84 4.70 16.90
C ARG A 265 0.10 4.35 18.04
N ILE A 266 0.17 5.17 19.09
CA ILE A 266 0.94 4.89 20.31
C ILE A 266 0.34 3.68 21.06
N GLU A 267 -0.98 3.64 21.22
CA GLU A 267 -1.70 2.55 21.88
C GLU A 267 -1.49 1.19 21.19
N PHE A 268 -1.63 1.18 19.86
CA PHE A 268 -1.49 -0.05 19.05
C PHE A 268 -0.09 -0.32 18.52
N ASN A 269 0.91 0.46 18.92
CA ASN A 269 2.30 0.19 18.56
C ASN A 269 2.77 -1.13 19.17
N MET A 270 3.06 -2.11 18.32
CA MET A 270 3.44 -3.47 18.73
C MET A 270 4.80 -3.55 19.39
N TRP A 271 5.68 -2.57 19.23
CA TRP A 271 7.02 -2.67 19.77
C TRP A 271 7.56 -1.34 20.32
N ASP A 272 8.70 -1.46 21.04
CA ASP A 272 9.55 -0.36 21.41
C ASP A 272 10.74 -0.31 20.44
N PRO A 273 10.84 0.68 19.57
CA PRO A 273 11.90 0.77 18.56
C PRO A 273 13.29 1.01 19.17
N SER A 274 13.37 1.48 20.43
CA SER A 274 14.65 1.73 21.11
C SER A 274 15.39 0.45 21.48
N ASN A 275 14.68 -0.66 21.63
CA ASN A 275 15.25 -1.95 22.08
C ASN A 275 14.76 -3.14 21.24
N GLY A 276 13.90 -2.93 20.23
CA GLY A 276 13.35 -3.97 19.37
C GLY A 276 12.49 -5.02 20.08
N LYS A 277 11.92 -4.69 21.26
CA LYS A 277 11.07 -5.61 22.01
C LYS A 277 9.61 -5.40 21.70
N PHE A 278 8.90 -6.50 21.46
CA PHE A 278 7.45 -6.46 21.35
C PHE A 278 6.78 -6.16 22.69
N LYS A 279 5.62 -5.51 22.60
CA LYS A 279 4.65 -5.40 23.67
C LYS A 279 3.71 -6.60 23.58
N PRO A 280 3.79 -7.58 24.47
CA PRO A 280 3.11 -8.87 24.31
C PRO A 280 1.60 -8.75 24.17
N GLU A 281 0.99 -7.82 24.91
CA GLU A 281 -0.44 -7.57 24.92
C GLU A 281 -0.94 -7.03 23.56
N VAL A 282 -0.19 -6.12 22.96
CA VAL A 282 -0.52 -5.53 21.65
C VAL A 282 -0.29 -6.55 20.54
N LEU A 283 0.83 -7.26 20.57
CA LEU A 283 1.12 -8.32 19.59
C LEU A 283 0.05 -9.42 19.64
N SER A 284 -0.33 -9.88 20.84
CA SER A 284 -1.37 -10.88 21.04
C SER A 284 -2.71 -10.41 20.45
N TYR A 285 -3.06 -9.15 20.67
CA TYR A 285 -4.27 -8.55 20.12
C TYR A 285 -4.31 -8.64 18.59
N TYR A 286 -3.22 -8.25 17.90
CA TYR A 286 -3.13 -8.36 16.44
C TYR A 286 -3.20 -9.81 15.98
N GLN A 287 -2.51 -10.72 16.65
CA GLN A 287 -2.53 -12.15 16.32
C GLN A 287 -3.92 -12.75 16.43
N ASP A 288 -4.65 -12.43 17.51
CA ASP A 288 -6.02 -12.88 17.70
C ASP A 288 -6.96 -12.32 16.63
N ALA A 289 -6.77 -11.07 16.24
CA ALA A 289 -7.53 -10.43 15.19
C ALA A 289 -7.28 -11.11 13.81
N TYR A 290 -6.01 -11.34 13.46
CA TYR A 290 -5.66 -12.06 12.23
C TYR A 290 -6.18 -13.50 12.24
N ILE A 291 -6.04 -14.23 13.34
CA ILE A 291 -6.56 -15.60 13.48
C ILE A 291 -8.09 -15.59 13.32
N LYS A 292 -8.80 -14.65 13.93
CA LYS A 292 -10.26 -14.54 13.84
C LYS A 292 -10.73 -14.30 12.41
N VAL A 293 -10.07 -13.39 11.68
CA VAL A 293 -10.35 -13.15 10.26
C VAL A 293 -10.12 -14.42 9.44
N HIS A 294 -9.01 -15.10 9.65
CA HIS A 294 -8.70 -16.34 8.93
C HIS A 294 -9.63 -17.49 9.27
N GLN A 295 -10.12 -17.59 10.51
CA GLN A 295 -11.10 -18.61 10.90
C GLN A 295 -12.49 -18.38 10.26
N GLN A 296 -12.88 -17.12 10.10
CA GLN A 296 -14.13 -16.76 9.43
C GLN A 296 -14.07 -16.98 7.91
N HIS A 297 -12.88 -16.91 7.34
CA HIS A 297 -12.66 -16.91 5.90
C HIS A 297 -11.45 -17.78 5.55
N ALA A 298 -11.67 -19.05 5.28
CA ALA A 298 -10.60 -20.05 5.08
C ALA A 298 -9.62 -19.75 3.93
N LYS A 299 -10.03 -18.94 2.95
CA LYS A 299 -9.19 -18.37 1.88
C LYS A 299 -9.84 -17.08 1.43
N LEU A 300 -9.21 -15.94 1.68
CA LEU A 300 -9.65 -14.64 1.19
C LEU A 300 -8.67 -14.12 0.14
N PRO A 301 -9.17 -13.55 -0.96
CA PRO A 301 -8.38 -12.67 -1.78
C PRO A 301 -7.82 -11.52 -0.94
N TYR A 302 -6.60 -11.07 -1.22
CA TYR A 302 -5.92 -10.03 -0.44
C TYR A 302 -6.80 -8.77 -0.25
N ARG A 303 -7.48 -8.31 -1.31
CA ARG A 303 -8.36 -7.14 -1.24
C ARG A 303 -9.55 -7.31 -0.30
N GLU A 304 -10.15 -8.50 -0.21
CA GLU A 304 -11.19 -8.78 0.79
C GLU A 304 -10.63 -8.80 2.22
N PHE A 305 -9.40 -9.28 2.40
CA PHE A 305 -8.70 -9.21 3.67
C PHE A 305 -8.47 -7.76 4.11
N VAL A 306 -8.04 -6.87 3.22
CA VAL A 306 -7.90 -5.43 3.51
C VAL A 306 -9.23 -4.82 3.96
N CYS A 307 -10.36 -5.19 3.34
CA CYS A 307 -11.69 -4.74 3.78
C CYS A 307 -12.01 -5.14 5.22
N HIS A 308 -11.69 -6.37 5.61
CA HIS A 308 -11.87 -6.82 7.00
C HIS A 308 -10.96 -6.07 7.98
N ASN A 309 -9.75 -5.72 7.56
CA ASN A 309 -8.87 -4.87 8.35
C ASN A 309 -9.47 -3.47 8.56
N PHE A 310 -10.12 -2.87 7.58
CA PHE A 310 -10.84 -1.61 7.73
C PHE A 310 -12.03 -1.72 8.71
N GLU A 311 -12.81 -2.80 8.63
CA GLU A 311 -13.90 -3.08 9.57
C GLU A 311 -13.38 -3.28 11.00
N LEU A 312 -12.26 -4.00 11.13
CA LEU A 312 -11.58 -4.19 12.41
C LEU A 312 -11.11 -2.87 12.98
N MET A 313 -10.46 -2.02 12.17
CA MET A 313 -9.98 -0.70 12.58
C MET A 313 -11.14 0.17 13.09
N ASN A 314 -12.28 0.24 12.38
CA ASN A 314 -13.44 0.99 12.82
C ASN A 314 -13.98 0.49 14.17
N THR A 315 -14.01 -0.84 14.36
CA THR A 315 -14.42 -1.45 15.64
C THR A 315 -13.47 -1.05 16.77
N MET A 316 -12.16 -1.05 16.51
CA MET A 316 -11.13 -0.67 17.46
C MET A 316 -11.17 0.82 17.82
N MET A 317 -11.51 1.67 16.85
CA MET A 317 -11.59 3.11 17.03
C MET A 317 -12.87 3.55 17.75
N GLY A 318 -13.88 2.71 17.84
CA GLY A 318 -15.19 3.04 18.39
C GLY A 318 -15.98 4.09 17.59
N GLU A 319 -15.53 4.40 16.37
CA GLU A 319 -16.09 5.41 15.48
C GLU A 319 -16.14 4.90 14.05
N GLN A 320 -17.08 5.41 13.26
CA GLN A 320 -17.09 5.18 11.82
C GLN A 320 -16.10 6.15 11.16
N TYR A 321 -14.85 5.73 11.04
CA TYR A 321 -13.73 6.55 10.60
C TYR A 321 -13.76 6.89 9.11
N MET A 322 -14.41 6.03 8.31
CA MET A 322 -14.60 6.22 6.86
C MET A 322 -15.96 5.64 6.44
N ASN A 323 -16.39 5.96 5.25
CA ASN A 323 -17.57 5.36 4.64
C ASN A 323 -17.26 3.90 4.22
N THR A 324 -17.04 3.04 5.24
CA THR A 324 -16.55 1.67 5.05
C THR A 324 -17.49 0.80 4.24
N TRP A 325 -18.81 1.02 4.31
CA TRP A 325 -19.76 0.20 3.55
C TRP A 325 -19.54 0.34 2.05
N ALA A 326 -19.37 1.58 1.54
CA ALA A 326 -19.18 1.84 0.12
C ALA A 326 -17.84 1.30 -0.37
N ILE A 327 -16.77 1.56 0.39
CA ILE A 327 -15.42 1.08 0.06
C ILE A 327 -15.38 -0.43 0.07
N ASN A 328 -15.91 -1.08 1.11
CA ASN A 328 -15.96 -2.53 1.20
C ASN A 328 -16.80 -3.15 0.08
N ASP A 329 -17.92 -2.53 -0.30
CA ASP A 329 -18.76 -3.01 -1.39
C ASP A 329 -18.04 -2.91 -2.75
N ILE A 330 -17.34 -1.79 -3.00
CA ILE A 330 -16.52 -1.63 -4.22
C ILE A 330 -15.36 -2.62 -4.21
N MET A 331 -14.60 -2.74 -3.13
CA MET A 331 -13.42 -3.62 -3.08
C MET A 331 -13.79 -5.10 -3.23
N ARG A 332 -14.87 -5.55 -2.58
CA ARG A 332 -15.39 -6.91 -2.79
C ARG A 332 -15.85 -7.15 -4.22
N PHE A 333 -16.48 -6.16 -4.84
CA PHE A 333 -16.85 -6.21 -6.24
C PHE A 333 -15.63 -6.31 -7.17
N LEU A 334 -14.60 -5.48 -6.97
CA LEU A 334 -13.36 -5.52 -7.74
C LEU A 334 -12.72 -6.91 -7.68
N THR A 335 -12.56 -7.45 -6.47
CA THR A 335 -12.01 -8.79 -6.24
C THR A 335 -12.79 -9.89 -6.97
N ARG A 336 -14.12 -9.91 -6.83
CA ARG A 336 -14.97 -10.94 -7.46
C ARG A 336 -14.96 -10.83 -8.98
N THR A 337 -14.95 -9.61 -9.51
CA THR A 337 -14.86 -9.37 -10.94
C THR A 337 -13.54 -9.87 -11.50
N HIS A 338 -12.43 -9.59 -10.81
CA HIS A 338 -11.11 -10.08 -11.16
C HIS A 338 -11.07 -11.61 -11.20
N LEU A 339 -11.50 -12.29 -10.14
CA LEU A 339 -11.54 -13.74 -10.08
C LEU A 339 -12.38 -14.37 -11.20
N ALA A 340 -13.53 -13.79 -11.49
CA ALA A 340 -14.42 -14.28 -12.55
C ALA A 340 -13.78 -14.13 -13.95
N LEU A 341 -13.00 -13.08 -14.18
CA LEU A 341 -12.34 -12.84 -15.46
C LEU A 341 -11.06 -13.67 -15.62
N CYS A 342 -10.29 -13.88 -14.55
CA CYS A 342 -9.13 -14.77 -14.58
C CYS A 342 -9.54 -16.23 -14.82
N SER A 343 -10.61 -16.71 -14.20
CA SER A 343 -11.10 -18.09 -14.42
C SER A 343 -11.51 -18.37 -15.87
N GLN A 344 -11.93 -17.36 -16.63
CA GLN A 344 -12.28 -17.50 -18.06
C GLN A 344 -11.06 -17.56 -18.99
N THR A 345 -9.90 -17.12 -18.54
CA THR A 345 -8.65 -17.18 -19.33
C THR A 345 -7.95 -18.52 -19.24
N TYR A 346 -8.19 -19.33 -18.20
CA TYR A 346 -7.62 -20.67 -18.03
C TYR A 346 -8.43 -21.78 -18.70
N THR A 347 -9.58 -21.47 -19.28
CA THR A 347 -10.45 -22.43 -19.98
C THR A 347 -10.37 -22.34 -21.51
N ARG A 348 -9.41 -21.63 -22.02
CA ARG A 348 -9.04 -21.56 -23.46
C ARG A 348 -7.58 -21.96 -23.60
#